data_2a20a7375f4dd64a81ad6070cb6f619e
#
_entry.id   2a20a7375f4dd64a81ad6070cb6f619e
#
_cell.length_a   1.000
_cell.length_b   1.000
_cell.length_c   1.000
_cell.angle_alpha   90.00
_cell.angle_beta   90.00
_cell.angle_gamma   90.00
#
_symmetry.space_group_name_H-M   'P 1'
#
loop_
_entity.id
_entity.type
_entity.pdbx_description
1 polymer ?
#
loop_
_entity_poly.entity_id
_entity_poly.type
_entity_poly.pdbx_seq_one_letter_code
_entity_poly.pdbx_strand_id
1 'polypeptide(L)'
;MSGHSKFSNIKHKKEKNDAAKGKIFTITVIGREIAVAVKEGGPDPDNNGKLRDVIAKAKANNMPNDTIERGIKKAAGNIDAVNYEEVTYEGYGPNGTAIIVKALTDNKNRTASNVRNAFTKGSGSVGTQGCVSYMFDEKGQIIIDKEECDMEADDLMMIALDAGADDFNEEDDSFEITTAPEDFSAVREALEAENIAMASAEVTMLPQTYVTLNDENDIKQLQRTLDLLDEDDDVQYVYHNWDE
;
A
#
# COMPACT_ATOMS: atom_id res chain seq x y z
N MET A 1 -22.53 -15.21 2.42
CA MET A 1 -22.25 -14.84 1.03
C MET A 1 -20.83 -14.34 1.02
N SER A 2 -19.98 -15.05 0.32
CA SER A 2 -18.53 -14.93 0.37
C SER A 2 -18.11 -13.66 -0.39
N GLY A 3 -17.86 -12.57 0.34
CA GLY A 3 -16.95 -11.56 -0.17
C GLY A 3 -15.60 -12.24 -0.35
N HIS A 4 -14.95 -12.03 -1.47
CA HIS A 4 -13.56 -12.43 -1.60
C HIS A 4 -12.79 -11.75 -0.46
N SER A 5 -12.16 -12.54 0.43
CA SER A 5 -11.55 -11.97 1.63
C SER A 5 -10.49 -10.97 1.20
N LYS A 6 -10.35 -9.86 1.93
CA LYS A 6 -9.25 -8.87 1.73
C LYS A 6 -7.89 -9.58 1.63
N PHE A 7 -7.74 -10.70 2.34
CA PHE A 7 -6.58 -11.57 2.30
C PHE A 7 -6.38 -12.27 0.95
N SER A 8 -7.45 -12.72 0.28
CA SER A 8 -7.38 -13.29 -1.07
C SER A 8 -6.82 -12.26 -2.06
N ASN A 9 -7.23 -11.00 -1.96
CA ASN A 9 -6.73 -9.92 -2.81
C ASN A 9 -5.25 -9.62 -2.55
N ILE A 10 -4.82 -9.66 -1.28
CA ILE A 10 -3.40 -9.53 -0.91
C ILE A 10 -2.59 -10.70 -1.48
N LYS A 11 -3.09 -11.93 -1.39
CA LYS A 11 -2.44 -13.13 -1.93
C LYS A 11 -2.29 -13.04 -3.46
N HIS A 12 -3.33 -12.62 -4.18
CA HIS A 12 -3.27 -12.37 -5.63
C HIS A 12 -2.32 -11.23 -6.01
N LYS A 13 -2.31 -10.13 -5.24
CA LYS A 13 -1.38 -9.01 -5.44
C LYS A 13 0.07 -9.46 -5.21
N LYS A 14 0.33 -10.29 -4.20
CA LYS A 14 1.65 -10.88 -3.91
C LYS A 14 2.10 -11.80 -5.04
N GLU A 15 1.24 -12.70 -5.56
CA GLU A 15 1.52 -13.57 -6.70
C GLU A 15 1.84 -12.77 -7.98
N LYS A 16 1.09 -11.69 -8.26
CA LYS A 16 1.32 -10.79 -9.40
C LYS A 16 2.67 -10.04 -9.26
N ASN A 17 3.04 -9.65 -8.04
CA ASN A 17 4.31 -8.98 -7.74
C ASN A 17 5.52 -9.94 -7.77
N ASP A 18 5.33 -11.22 -7.48
CA ASP A 18 6.39 -12.25 -7.56
C ASP A 18 6.75 -12.63 -9.00
N ALA A 19 5.91 -12.30 -9.99
CA ALA A 19 6.27 -12.39 -11.39
C ALA A 19 7.44 -11.44 -11.72
N ALA A 20 8.33 -11.82 -12.64
CA ALA A 20 9.57 -11.08 -12.92
C ALA A 20 9.38 -9.59 -13.25
N LYS A 21 8.26 -9.21 -13.91
CA LYS A 21 7.89 -7.81 -14.17
C LYS A 21 7.45 -7.08 -12.90
N GLY A 22 6.63 -7.71 -12.06
CA GLY A 22 6.18 -7.17 -10.79
C GLY A 22 7.34 -6.92 -9.83
N LYS A 23 8.33 -7.81 -9.79
CA LYS A 23 9.53 -7.67 -8.96
C LYS A 23 10.39 -6.45 -9.33
N ILE A 24 10.56 -6.16 -10.62
CA ILE A 24 11.30 -4.98 -11.08
C ILE A 24 10.53 -3.71 -10.73
N PHE A 25 9.23 -3.70 -10.94
CA PHE A 25 8.33 -2.60 -10.61
C PHE A 25 8.37 -2.29 -9.10
N THR A 26 8.17 -3.30 -8.26
CA THR A 26 8.21 -3.15 -6.79
C THR A 26 9.54 -2.59 -6.31
N ILE A 27 10.67 -3.05 -6.86
CA ILE A 27 12.01 -2.52 -6.54
C ILE A 27 12.13 -1.04 -6.93
N THR A 28 11.55 -0.62 -8.06
CA THR A 28 11.59 0.77 -8.53
C THR A 28 10.76 1.67 -7.61
N VAL A 29 9.55 1.26 -7.28
CA VAL A 29 8.63 1.96 -6.38
C VAL A 29 9.25 2.15 -5.00
N ILE A 30 9.68 1.07 -4.35
CA ILE A 30 10.29 1.11 -3.02
C ILE A 30 11.63 1.89 -3.06
N GLY A 31 12.38 1.80 -4.15
CA GLY A 31 13.63 2.57 -4.31
C GLY A 31 13.41 4.09 -4.29
N ARG A 32 12.29 4.58 -4.82
CA ARG A 32 11.90 5.99 -4.73
C ARG A 32 11.50 6.37 -3.30
N GLU A 33 10.75 5.52 -2.61
CA GLU A 33 10.38 5.73 -1.20
C GLU A 33 11.62 5.82 -0.30
N ILE A 34 12.61 4.93 -0.51
CA ILE A 34 13.91 5.00 0.19
C ILE A 34 14.59 6.35 -0.08
N ALA A 35 14.61 6.81 -1.32
CA ALA A 35 15.26 8.07 -1.68
C ALA A 35 14.60 9.27 -0.98
N VAL A 36 13.27 9.29 -0.90
CA VAL A 36 12.52 10.33 -0.18
C VAL A 36 12.75 10.25 1.32
N ALA A 37 12.65 9.06 1.92
CA ALA A 37 12.86 8.88 3.35
C ALA A 37 14.27 9.32 3.79
N VAL A 38 15.31 8.97 3.01
CA VAL A 38 16.69 9.40 3.26
C VAL A 38 16.84 10.92 3.16
N LYS A 39 16.19 11.54 2.18
CA LYS A 39 16.23 12.99 1.98
C LYS A 39 15.59 13.77 3.12
N GLU A 40 14.50 13.26 3.67
CA GLU A 40 13.73 13.89 4.74
C GLU A 40 14.37 13.71 6.13
N GLY A 41 14.83 12.50 6.44
CA GLY A 41 15.27 12.14 7.80
C GLY A 41 16.71 11.63 7.91
N GLY A 42 17.47 11.61 6.80
CA GLY A 42 18.85 11.12 6.77
C GLY A 42 18.95 9.60 6.52
N PRO A 43 20.19 9.10 6.29
CA PRO A 43 20.42 7.72 5.87
C PRO A 43 20.49 6.70 7.01
N ASP A 44 20.36 7.13 8.26
CA ASP A 44 20.46 6.28 9.44
C ASP A 44 19.07 5.81 9.87
N PRO A 45 18.72 4.51 9.72
CA PRO A 45 17.41 4.00 10.09
C PRO A 45 17.14 4.06 11.60
N ASP A 46 18.17 4.11 12.46
CA ASP A 46 17.97 4.22 13.90
C ASP A 46 17.41 5.59 14.29
N ASN A 47 17.71 6.62 13.50
CA ASN A 47 17.26 8.00 13.69
C ASN A 47 16.15 8.42 12.70
N ASN A 48 15.73 7.54 11.78
CA ASN A 48 14.76 7.82 10.74
C ASN A 48 13.67 6.74 10.70
N GLY A 49 12.55 6.95 11.41
CA GLY A 49 11.43 6.03 11.49
C GLY A 49 10.83 5.71 10.11
N LYS A 50 10.62 6.73 9.26
CA LYS A 50 10.12 6.54 7.89
C LYS A 50 11.02 5.62 7.06
N LEU A 51 12.35 5.79 7.17
CA LEU A 51 13.29 4.89 6.48
C LEU A 51 13.24 3.46 7.03
N ARG A 52 13.05 3.29 8.33
CA ARG A 52 12.90 1.98 8.97
C ARG A 52 11.68 1.24 8.44
N ASP A 53 10.53 1.92 8.34
CA ASP A 53 9.31 1.34 7.80
C ASP A 53 9.45 0.97 6.32
N VAL A 54 10.07 1.84 5.51
CA VAL A 54 10.36 1.53 4.10
C VAL A 54 11.33 0.35 3.95
N ILE A 55 12.32 0.21 4.83
CA ILE A 55 13.23 -0.95 4.84
C ILE A 55 12.47 -2.24 5.21
N ALA A 56 11.57 -2.19 6.20
CA ALA A 56 10.72 -3.33 6.55
C ALA A 56 9.84 -3.76 5.36
N LYS A 57 9.18 -2.79 4.71
CA LYS A 57 8.41 -3.01 3.48
C LYS A 57 9.27 -3.62 2.36
N ALA A 58 10.50 -3.13 2.16
CA ALA A 58 11.42 -3.65 1.17
C ALA A 58 11.77 -5.13 1.41
N LYS A 59 12.03 -5.48 2.68
CA LYS A 59 12.31 -6.87 3.09
C LYS A 59 11.09 -7.78 2.91
N ALA A 60 9.90 -7.32 3.28
CA ALA A 60 8.64 -8.04 3.08
C ALA A 60 8.36 -8.33 1.59
N ASN A 61 8.82 -7.45 0.70
CA ASN A 61 8.75 -7.63 -0.76
C ASN A 61 10.00 -8.32 -1.35
N ASN A 62 10.76 -9.05 -0.56
CA ASN A 62 11.94 -9.81 -0.99
C ASN A 62 13.02 -8.96 -1.71
N MET A 63 13.13 -7.66 -1.41
CA MET A 63 14.20 -6.82 -1.94
C MET A 63 15.55 -7.23 -1.31
N PRO A 64 16.60 -7.53 -2.12
CA PRO A 64 17.90 -7.89 -1.57
C PRO A 64 18.51 -6.78 -0.70
N ASN A 65 19.10 -7.14 0.44
CA ASN A 65 19.73 -6.18 1.34
C ASN A 65 20.74 -5.27 0.66
N ASP A 66 21.56 -5.82 -0.27
CA ASP A 66 22.52 -5.03 -1.07
C ASP A 66 21.84 -3.96 -1.92
N THR A 67 20.60 -4.21 -2.37
CA THR A 67 19.84 -3.24 -3.17
C THR A 67 19.30 -2.13 -2.28
N ILE A 68 18.82 -2.46 -1.09
CA ILE A 68 18.39 -1.50 -0.07
C ILE A 68 19.55 -0.59 0.32
N GLU A 69 20.70 -1.17 0.71
CA GLU A 69 21.88 -0.39 1.10
C GLU A 69 22.41 0.50 -0.02
N ARG A 70 22.43 0.00 -1.27
CA ARG A 70 22.82 0.82 -2.43
C ARG A 70 21.85 1.97 -2.66
N GLY A 71 20.55 1.76 -2.47
CA GLY A 71 19.52 2.80 -2.54
C GLY A 71 19.77 3.90 -1.51
N ILE A 72 19.99 3.52 -0.26
CA ILE A 72 20.28 4.45 0.85
C ILE A 72 21.58 5.24 0.56
N LYS A 73 22.68 4.55 0.21
CA LYS A 73 23.97 5.19 -0.12
C LYS A 73 23.86 6.15 -1.30
N LYS A 74 23.11 5.76 -2.35
CA LYS A 74 22.87 6.60 -3.53
C LYS A 74 22.09 7.85 -3.15
N ALA A 75 21.05 7.73 -2.33
CA ALA A 75 20.24 8.85 -1.88
C ALA A 75 21.02 9.81 -0.97
N ALA A 76 21.86 9.28 -0.08
CA ALA A 76 22.70 10.07 0.83
C ALA A 76 23.85 10.81 0.13
N GLY A 77 24.39 10.23 -0.95
CA GLY A 77 25.56 10.76 -1.66
C GLY A 77 25.27 11.73 -2.81
N ASN A 78 24.02 11.90 -3.20
CA ASN A 78 23.65 12.63 -4.42
C ASN A 78 23.07 14.00 -4.06
N ILE A 79 23.88 15.04 -4.15
CA ILE A 79 23.46 16.45 -3.98
C ILE A 79 22.52 16.87 -5.14
N ASP A 80 22.64 16.23 -6.32
CA ASP A 80 21.78 16.42 -7.51
C ASP A 80 20.73 15.28 -7.67
N ALA A 81 20.33 14.65 -6.56
CA ALA A 81 19.32 13.58 -6.61
C ALA A 81 18.02 14.08 -7.23
N VAL A 82 17.44 13.27 -8.10
CA VAL A 82 16.10 13.48 -8.66
C VAL A 82 15.15 13.87 -7.54
N ASN A 83 14.52 15.03 -7.68
CA ASN A 83 13.59 15.52 -6.68
C ASN A 83 12.23 14.90 -6.94
N TYR A 84 11.90 13.84 -6.21
CA TYR A 84 10.56 13.27 -6.25
C TYR A 84 9.61 14.11 -5.41
N GLU A 85 8.41 14.34 -5.95
CA GLU A 85 7.32 15.03 -5.27
C GLU A 85 6.13 14.08 -5.16
N GLU A 86 5.52 14.05 -3.99
CA GLU A 86 4.27 13.32 -3.76
C GLU A 86 3.11 14.09 -4.38
N VAL A 87 2.26 13.38 -5.13
CA VAL A 87 1.04 13.93 -5.73
C VAL A 87 -0.09 12.94 -5.54
N THR A 88 -1.23 13.42 -5.07
CA THR A 88 -2.45 12.62 -4.94
C THR A 88 -3.44 13.03 -6.03
N TYR A 89 -3.98 12.03 -6.72
CA TYR A 89 -5.10 12.20 -7.64
C TYR A 89 -6.31 11.45 -7.09
N GLU A 90 -7.47 12.03 -7.25
CA GLU A 90 -8.73 11.50 -6.79
C GLU A 90 -9.73 11.47 -7.94
N GLY A 91 -10.60 10.47 -7.96
CA GLY A 91 -11.59 10.38 -9.00
C GLY A 91 -12.56 9.24 -8.82
N TYR A 92 -13.44 9.10 -9.80
CA TYR A 92 -14.47 8.09 -9.82
C TYR A 92 -14.28 7.16 -11.01
N GLY A 93 -14.39 5.87 -10.75
CA GLY A 93 -14.55 4.82 -11.74
C GLY A 93 -16.02 4.57 -12.09
N PRO A 94 -16.30 3.47 -12.80
CA PRO A 94 -17.66 3.04 -13.12
C PRO A 94 -18.53 2.93 -11.86
N ASN A 95 -19.82 3.24 -12.04
CA ASN A 95 -20.85 3.17 -10.99
C ASN A 95 -20.49 3.94 -9.69
N GLY A 96 -19.67 4.99 -9.81
CA GLY A 96 -19.29 5.84 -8.67
C GLY A 96 -18.25 5.22 -7.73
N THR A 97 -17.52 4.19 -8.17
CA THR A 97 -16.39 3.64 -7.40
C THR A 97 -15.36 4.75 -7.14
N ALA A 98 -15.04 4.99 -5.89
CA ALA A 98 -14.07 5.97 -5.47
C ALA A 98 -12.64 5.41 -5.64
N ILE A 99 -11.74 6.22 -6.22
CA ILE A 99 -10.34 5.83 -6.45
C ILE A 99 -9.42 6.96 -6.00
N ILE A 100 -8.42 6.62 -5.16
CA ILE A 100 -7.32 7.50 -4.79
C ILE A 100 -6.03 6.92 -5.37
N VAL A 101 -5.23 7.77 -6.02
CA VAL A 101 -3.93 7.42 -6.58
C VAL A 101 -2.87 8.26 -5.91
N LYS A 102 -1.98 7.65 -5.12
CA LYS A 102 -0.78 8.31 -4.59
C LYS A 102 0.39 8.04 -5.54
N ALA A 103 1.00 9.09 -6.03
CA ALA A 103 2.13 9.03 -6.97
C ALA A 103 3.36 9.75 -6.41
N LEU A 104 4.54 9.24 -6.75
CA LEU A 104 5.83 9.82 -6.42
C LEU A 104 6.59 10.07 -7.72
N THR A 105 6.67 11.33 -8.14
CA THR A 105 7.11 11.68 -9.49
C THR A 105 8.13 12.81 -9.52
N ASP A 106 9.01 12.76 -10.51
CA ASP A 106 9.90 13.85 -10.92
C ASP A 106 9.25 14.76 -11.98
N ASN A 107 8.05 14.40 -12.50
CA ASN A 107 7.35 15.15 -13.55
C ASN A 107 5.82 15.06 -13.40
N LYS A 108 5.25 16.01 -12.64
CA LYS A 108 3.80 16.08 -12.38
C LYS A 108 2.93 16.11 -13.64
N ASN A 109 3.41 16.75 -14.73
CA ASN A 109 2.63 16.85 -15.97
C ASN A 109 2.50 15.51 -16.67
N ARG A 110 3.60 14.72 -16.71
CA ARG A 110 3.61 13.38 -17.24
C ARG A 110 2.63 12.51 -16.45
N THR A 111 2.79 12.44 -15.13
CA THR A 111 1.96 11.63 -14.24
C THR A 111 0.49 12.02 -14.32
N ALA A 112 0.17 13.33 -14.31
CA ALA A 112 -1.21 13.79 -14.46
C ALA A 112 -1.86 13.33 -15.79
N SER A 113 -1.07 13.33 -16.87
CA SER A 113 -1.55 12.85 -18.19
C SER A 113 -1.81 11.36 -18.18
N ASN A 114 -0.91 10.58 -17.60
CA ASN A 114 -1.03 9.13 -17.49
C ASN A 114 -2.23 8.73 -16.63
N VAL A 115 -2.38 9.32 -15.45
CA VAL A 115 -3.51 9.06 -14.55
C VAL A 115 -4.84 9.40 -15.23
N ARG A 116 -4.97 10.59 -15.87
CA ARG A 116 -6.20 10.94 -16.62
C ARG A 116 -6.50 9.95 -17.74
N ASN A 117 -5.47 9.50 -18.46
CA ASN A 117 -5.62 8.50 -19.52
C ASN A 117 -6.11 7.15 -18.97
N ALA A 118 -5.57 6.70 -17.82
CA ALA A 118 -6.01 5.48 -17.17
C ALA A 118 -7.51 5.55 -16.79
N PHE A 119 -7.92 6.61 -16.10
CA PHE A 119 -9.34 6.82 -15.76
C PHE A 119 -10.23 6.88 -17.00
N THR A 120 -9.86 7.67 -18.01
CA THR A 120 -10.67 7.82 -19.24
C THR A 120 -10.83 6.49 -19.98
N LYS A 121 -9.77 5.68 -20.07
CA LYS A 121 -9.82 4.35 -20.72
C LYS A 121 -10.69 3.33 -19.96
N GLY A 122 -10.88 3.51 -18.67
CA GLY A 122 -11.76 2.71 -17.84
C GLY A 122 -13.11 3.37 -17.56
N SER A 123 -13.55 4.29 -18.41
CA SER A 123 -14.85 5.00 -18.28
C SER A 123 -15.01 5.78 -16.97
N GLY A 124 -13.92 6.13 -16.34
CA GLY A 124 -13.86 6.98 -15.15
C GLY A 124 -13.43 8.41 -15.44
N SER A 125 -13.31 9.20 -14.39
CA SER A 125 -12.85 10.59 -14.47
C SER A 125 -12.07 11.01 -13.23
N VAL A 126 -10.98 11.74 -13.45
CA VAL A 126 -10.24 12.40 -12.35
C VAL A 126 -11.04 13.64 -11.91
N GLY A 127 -11.29 13.75 -10.63
CA GLY A 127 -11.98 14.87 -10.00
C GLY A 127 -11.02 15.92 -9.41
N THR A 128 -11.57 16.78 -8.59
CA THR A 128 -10.78 17.73 -7.78
C THR A 128 -10.27 17.05 -6.51
N GLN A 129 -9.17 17.56 -5.98
CA GLN A 129 -8.65 17.09 -4.70
C GLN A 129 -9.73 17.18 -3.59
N GLY A 130 -9.85 16.15 -2.79
CA GLY A 130 -10.89 16.05 -1.75
C GLY A 130 -12.22 15.47 -2.23
N CYS A 131 -12.36 15.09 -3.52
CA CYS A 131 -13.65 14.61 -4.02
C CYS A 131 -14.03 13.21 -3.55
N VAL A 132 -13.05 12.38 -3.16
CA VAL A 132 -13.29 11.02 -2.64
C VAL A 132 -12.52 10.69 -1.34
N SER A 133 -11.50 11.46 -0.98
CA SER A 133 -10.66 11.18 0.20
C SER A 133 -11.45 11.13 1.51
N TYR A 134 -12.54 11.86 1.63
CA TYR A 134 -13.44 11.81 2.80
C TYR A 134 -14.14 10.46 2.99
N MET A 135 -14.12 9.60 1.99
CA MET A 135 -14.70 8.24 2.04
C MET A 135 -13.72 7.19 2.57
N PHE A 136 -12.49 7.59 2.90
CA PHE A 136 -11.42 6.71 3.34
C PHE A 136 -10.82 7.22 4.65
N ASP A 137 -10.43 6.30 5.51
CA ASP A 137 -9.65 6.58 6.71
C ASP A 137 -8.22 6.07 6.52
N GLU A 138 -7.23 6.90 6.86
CA GLU A 138 -5.84 6.46 6.90
C GLU A 138 -5.61 5.67 8.18
N LYS A 139 -5.22 4.39 8.05
CA LYS A 139 -5.04 3.44 9.15
C LYS A 139 -3.78 2.59 8.93
N GLY A 140 -3.14 2.20 10.02
CA GLY A 140 -2.26 1.03 9.97
C GLY A 140 -3.10 -0.22 9.82
N GLN A 141 -2.73 -1.10 8.90
CA GLN A 141 -3.37 -2.39 8.68
C GLN A 141 -2.32 -3.49 8.69
N ILE A 142 -2.55 -4.51 9.50
CA ILE A 142 -1.71 -5.70 9.56
C ILE A 142 -2.61 -6.91 9.31
N ILE A 143 -2.23 -7.75 8.35
CA ILE A 143 -2.93 -8.97 8.00
C ILE A 143 -2.02 -10.17 8.31
N ILE A 144 -2.55 -11.12 9.05
CA ILE A 144 -1.85 -12.34 9.46
C ILE A 144 -2.63 -13.53 8.90
N ASP A 145 -1.93 -14.41 8.17
CA ASP A 145 -2.49 -15.67 7.66
C ASP A 145 -2.68 -16.64 8.83
N LYS A 146 -3.89 -17.17 9.03
CA LYS A 146 -4.18 -18.15 10.07
C LYS A 146 -3.42 -19.46 9.87
N GLU A 147 -3.13 -19.85 8.62
CA GLU A 147 -2.36 -21.06 8.33
C GLU A 147 -0.89 -20.93 8.72
N GLU A 148 -0.35 -19.69 8.78
CA GLU A 148 1.03 -19.40 9.15
C GLU A 148 1.17 -18.93 10.62
N CYS A 149 0.07 -18.83 11.37
CA CYS A 149 0.04 -18.36 12.75
C CYS A 149 -0.30 -19.50 13.72
N ASP A 150 0.68 -19.92 14.54
CA ASP A 150 0.48 -20.94 15.56
C ASP A 150 -0.14 -20.41 16.88
N MET A 151 -0.36 -19.07 16.97
CA MET A 151 -0.89 -18.41 18.17
C MET A 151 -2.42 -18.41 18.16
N GLU A 152 -3.01 -18.63 19.33
CA GLU A 152 -4.46 -18.51 19.51
C GLU A 152 -4.92 -17.06 19.34
N ALA A 153 -6.13 -16.88 18.78
CA ALA A 153 -6.69 -15.54 18.48
C ALA A 153 -6.72 -14.59 19.69
N ASP A 154 -7.08 -15.11 20.87
CA ASP A 154 -7.17 -14.33 22.10
C ASP A 154 -5.81 -13.79 22.56
N ASP A 155 -4.75 -14.61 22.43
CA ASP A 155 -3.38 -14.23 22.80
C ASP A 155 -2.83 -13.19 21.82
N LEU A 156 -3.08 -13.39 20.52
CA LEU A 156 -2.68 -12.46 19.46
C LEU A 156 -3.39 -11.10 19.62
N MET A 157 -4.68 -11.13 19.92
CA MET A 157 -5.48 -9.92 20.19
C MET A 157 -4.91 -9.15 21.38
N MET A 158 -4.57 -9.82 22.49
CA MET A 158 -3.99 -9.16 23.67
C MET A 158 -2.68 -8.46 23.33
N ILE A 159 -1.77 -9.13 22.60
CA ILE A 159 -0.49 -8.53 22.18
C ILE A 159 -0.74 -7.28 21.32
N ALA A 160 -1.65 -7.38 20.34
CA ALA A 160 -1.94 -6.26 19.44
C ALA A 160 -2.56 -5.05 20.19
N LEU A 161 -3.55 -5.29 21.05
CA LEU A 161 -4.21 -4.21 21.82
C LEU A 161 -3.27 -3.58 22.85
N ASP A 162 -2.46 -4.37 23.54
CA ASP A 162 -1.46 -3.85 24.48
C ASP A 162 -0.39 -3.00 23.79
N ALA A 163 -0.09 -3.28 22.53
CA ALA A 163 0.85 -2.50 21.72
C ALA A 163 0.25 -1.24 21.10
N GLY A 164 -1.09 -1.05 21.17
CA GLY A 164 -1.78 0.15 20.70
C GLY A 164 -2.65 -0.05 19.46
N ALA A 165 -3.06 -1.28 19.14
CA ALA A 165 -4.05 -1.50 18.09
C ALA A 165 -5.42 -0.90 18.46
N ASP A 166 -6.11 -0.33 17.45
CA ASP A 166 -7.48 0.20 17.60
C ASP A 166 -8.50 -0.94 17.59
N ASP A 167 -8.29 -1.94 16.73
CA ASP A 167 -9.24 -3.04 16.50
C ASP A 167 -8.53 -4.32 16.06
N PHE A 168 -9.18 -5.44 16.36
CA PHE A 168 -8.75 -6.78 15.99
C PHE A 168 -9.95 -7.56 15.46
N ASN A 169 -9.90 -7.97 14.20
CA ASN A 169 -10.94 -8.73 13.54
C ASN A 169 -10.43 -10.12 13.17
N GLU A 170 -11.22 -11.13 13.51
CA GLU A 170 -11.00 -12.50 13.09
C GLU A 170 -11.86 -12.80 11.87
N GLU A 171 -11.21 -12.98 10.71
CA GLU A 171 -11.84 -13.40 9.47
C GLU A 171 -11.72 -14.93 9.27
N ASP A 172 -12.30 -15.48 8.22
CA ASP A 172 -12.31 -16.93 7.96
C ASP A 172 -10.89 -17.51 7.84
N ASP A 173 -9.99 -16.83 7.13
CA ASP A 173 -8.64 -17.28 6.76
C ASP A 173 -7.51 -16.37 7.30
N SER A 174 -7.84 -15.30 8.00
CA SER A 174 -6.86 -14.31 8.46
C SER A 174 -7.28 -13.60 9.73
N PHE A 175 -6.31 -12.93 10.36
CA PHE A 175 -6.55 -11.90 11.36
C PHE A 175 -6.24 -10.54 10.76
N GLU A 176 -7.13 -9.57 10.97
CA GLU A 176 -6.93 -8.18 10.57
C GLU A 176 -6.77 -7.32 11.84
N ILE A 177 -5.66 -6.60 11.93
CA ILE A 177 -5.36 -5.66 13.01
C ILE A 177 -5.31 -4.26 12.40
N THR A 178 -6.04 -3.33 13.01
CA THR A 178 -6.01 -1.92 12.59
C THR A 178 -5.49 -1.03 13.70
N THR A 179 -4.78 0.02 13.32
CA THR A 179 -4.17 0.98 14.24
C THR A 179 -4.37 2.41 13.75
N ALA A 180 -4.18 3.40 14.61
CA ALA A 180 -3.86 4.72 14.15
C ALA A 180 -2.51 4.70 13.38
N PRO A 181 -2.31 5.58 12.38
CA PRO A 181 -1.06 5.59 11.61
C PRO A 181 0.20 5.77 12.46
N GLU A 182 0.12 6.55 13.52
CA GLU A 182 1.21 6.81 14.48
C GLU A 182 1.59 5.61 15.34
N ASP A 183 0.63 4.71 15.63
CA ASP A 183 0.83 3.52 16.48
C ASP A 183 1.22 2.28 15.67
N PHE A 184 1.10 2.35 14.34
CA PHE A 184 1.37 1.22 13.44
C PHE A 184 2.74 0.57 13.67
N SER A 185 3.81 1.36 13.76
CA SER A 185 5.15 0.83 13.93
C SER A 185 5.32 0.09 15.26
N ALA A 186 4.70 0.58 16.35
CA ALA A 186 4.77 -0.06 17.66
C ALA A 186 4.07 -1.42 17.65
N VAL A 187 2.87 -1.51 17.06
CA VAL A 187 2.12 -2.76 16.95
C VAL A 187 2.86 -3.76 16.07
N ARG A 188 3.37 -3.33 14.91
CA ARG A 188 4.17 -4.18 14.03
C ARG A 188 5.41 -4.75 14.74
N GLU A 189 6.18 -3.90 15.43
CA GLU A 189 7.39 -4.31 16.16
C GLU A 189 7.07 -5.29 17.31
N ALA A 190 5.94 -5.11 18.00
CA ALA A 190 5.48 -6.04 19.03
C ALA A 190 5.17 -7.43 18.46
N LEU A 191 4.48 -7.50 17.32
CA LEU A 191 4.20 -8.77 16.63
C LEU A 191 5.48 -9.43 16.09
N GLU A 192 6.42 -8.64 15.55
CA GLU A 192 7.73 -9.15 15.11
C GLU A 192 8.55 -9.73 16.27
N ALA A 193 8.48 -9.14 17.47
CA ALA A 193 9.18 -9.63 18.66
C ALA A 193 8.68 -11.01 19.10
N GLU A 194 7.40 -11.31 18.86
CA GLU A 194 6.79 -12.65 19.09
C GLU A 194 6.99 -13.61 17.90
N ASN A 195 7.75 -13.21 16.88
CA ASN A 195 8.00 -13.96 15.64
C ASN A 195 6.73 -14.28 14.84
N ILE A 196 5.72 -13.43 14.90
CA ILE A 196 4.49 -13.59 14.14
C ILE A 196 4.74 -13.16 12.69
N ALA A 197 4.47 -14.08 11.75
CA ALA A 197 4.56 -13.78 10.32
C ALA A 197 3.37 -12.92 9.87
N MET A 198 3.64 -11.79 9.23
CA MET A 198 2.62 -10.91 8.70
C MET A 198 2.55 -11.06 7.18
N ALA A 199 1.38 -11.38 6.65
CA ALA A 199 1.13 -11.46 5.21
C ALA A 199 1.21 -10.07 4.57
N SER A 200 0.75 -9.03 5.28
CA SER A 200 0.88 -7.62 4.93
C SER A 200 0.94 -6.77 6.20
N ALA A 201 1.71 -5.68 6.16
CA ALA A 201 1.76 -4.68 7.22
C ALA A 201 2.12 -3.33 6.60
N GLU A 202 1.14 -2.41 6.54
CA GLU A 202 1.33 -1.09 5.92
C GLU A 202 0.34 -0.06 6.47
N VAL A 203 0.70 1.21 6.37
CA VAL A 203 -0.27 2.31 6.53
C VAL A 203 -1.00 2.48 5.20
N THR A 204 -2.32 2.39 5.23
CA THR A 204 -3.16 2.33 4.03
C THR A 204 -4.42 3.19 4.18
N MET A 205 -5.14 3.41 3.08
CA MET A 205 -6.42 4.11 3.06
C MET A 205 -7.55 3.08 3.03
N LEU A 206 -8.26 2.91 4.14
CA LEU A 206 -9.37 1.98 4.26
C LEU A 206 -10.69 2.68 3.92
N PRO A 207 -11.50 2.16 2.98
CA PRO A 207 -12.78 2.76 2.67
C PRO A 207 -13.78 2.55 3.81
N GLN A 208 -14.53 3.59 4.15
CA GLN A 208 -15.62 3.54 5.13
C GLN A 208 -16.83 2.75 4.61
N THR A 209 -17.02 2.72 3.28
CA THR A 209 -18.10 1.98 2.61
C THR A 209 -17.59 1.40 1.30
N TYR A 210 -18.04 0.19 0.99
CA TYR A 210 -17.70 -0.53 -0.24
C TYR A 210 -18.81 -0.41 -1.29
N VAL A 211 -18.42 -0.49 -2.57
CA VAL A 211 -19.32 -0.50 -3.73
C VAL A 211 -19.18 -1.84 -4.43
N THR A 212 -20.27 -2.61 -4.51
CA THR A 212 -20.32 -3.85 -5.29
C THR A 212 -20.69 -3.56 -6.74
N LEU A 213 -19.90 -4.03 -7.69
CA LEU A 213 -20.19 -3.95 -9.12
C LEU A 213 -20.83 -5.25 -9.58
N ASN A 214 -22.00 -5.16 -10.24
CA ASN A 214 -22.74 -6.33 -10.74
C ASN A 214 -22.69 -6.43 -12.28
N ASP A 215 -22.33 -5.35 -12.98
CA ASP A 215 -22.22 -5.34 -14.43
C ASP A 215 -20.81 -5.74 -14.86
N GLU A 216 -20.71 -6.79 -15.71
CA GLU A 216 -19.40 -7.28 -16.18
C GLU A 216 -18.60 -6.23 -16.96
N ASN A 217 -19.28 -5.29 -17.63
CA ASN A 217 -18.59 -4.24 -18.35
C ASN A 217 -17.98 -3.21 -17.37
N ASP A 218 -18.72 -2.85 -16.31
CA ASP A 218 -18.21 -1.95 -15.27
C ASP A 218 -17.00 -2.57 -14.57
N ILE A 219 -17.06 -3.85 -14.23
CA ILE A 219 -15.94 -4.61 -13.67
C ILE A 219 -14.72 -4.56 -14.60
N LYS A 220 -14.89 -4.87 -15.89
CA LYS A 220 -13.80 -4.82 -16.89
C LYS A 220 -13.22 -3.41 -17.05
N GLN A 221 -14.06 -2.38 -17.02
CA GLN A 221 -13.61 -0.99 -17.13
C GLN A 221 -12.81 -0.56 -15.90
N LEU A 222 -13.28 -0.90 -14.69
CA LEU A 222 -12.56 -0.61 -13.47
C LEU A 222 -11.21 -1.34 -13.42
N GLN A 223 -11.21 -2.65 -13.70
CA GLN A 223 -9.98 -3.45 -13.77
C GLN A 223 -8.96 -2.83 -14.73
N ARG A 224 -9.42 -2.36 -15.90
CA ARG A 224 -8.56 -1.68 -16.87
C ARG A 224 -7.94 -0.39 -16.30
N THR A 225 -8.70 0.37 -15.52
CA THR A 225 -8.17 1.56 -14.83
C THR A 225 -7.07 1.15 -13.87
N LEU A 226 -7.34 0.17 -13.01
CA LEU A 226 -6.42 -0.32 -12.00
C LEU A 226 -5.13 -0.88 -12.63
N ASP A 227 -5.26 -1.71 -13.68
CA ASP A 227 -4.10 -2.27 -14.40
C ASP A 227 -3.21 -1.17 -15.02
N LEU A 228 -3.81 -0.14 -15.64
CA LEU A 228 -3.06 0.97 -16.22
C LEU A 228 -2.37 1.86 -15.18
N LEU A 229 -2.97 1.98 -13.99
CA LEU A 229 -2.35 2.69 -12.86
C LEU A 229 -1.21 1.88 -12.26
N ASP A 230 -1.40 0.58 -12.10
CA ASP A 230 -0.37 -0.35 -11.60
C ASP A 230 0.84 -0.48 -12.54
N GLU A 231 0.66 -0.23 -13.84
CA GLU A 231 1.77 -0.23 -14.82
C GLU A 231 2.55 1.10 -14.87
N ASP A 232 2.10 2.15 -14.19
CA ASP A 232 2.76 3.45 -14.18
C ASP A 232 3.83 3.53 -13.08
N ASP A 233 5.10 3.67 -13.46
CA ASP A 233 6.23 3.76 -12.55
C ASP A 233 6.16 4.90 -11.53
N ASP A 234 5.36 5.94 -11.80
CA ASP A 234 5.18 7.06 -10.88
C ASP A 234 4.11 6.78 -9.82
N VAL A 235 3.21 5.81 -10.05
CA VAL A 235 2.16 5.42 -9.10
C VAL A 235 2.76 4.54 -8.00
N GLN A 236 2.50 4.91 -6.74
CA GLN A 236 2.95 4.16 -5.57
C GLN A 236 1.83 3.30 -5.00
N TYR A 237 0.65 3.90 -4.87
CA TYR A 237 -0.53 3.27 -4.28
C TYR A 237 -1.78 3.64 -5.06
N VAL A 238 -2.66 2.65 -5.21
CA VAL A 238 -4.02 2.83 -5.69
C VAL A 238 -4.96 2.27 -4.65
N TYR A 239 -5.83 3.13 -4.12
CA TYR A 239 -6.87 2.74 -3.17
C TYR A 239 -8.22 2.91 -3.83
N HIS A 240 -9.12 1.98 -3.59
CA HIS A 240 -10.49 2.02 -4.11
C HIS A 240 -11.47 1.39 -3.13
N ASN A 241 -12.73 1.73 -3.28
CA ASN A 241 -13.80 1.17 -2.46
C ASN A 241 -14.64 0.10 -3.19
N TRP A 242 -14.10 -0.48 -4.24
CA TRP A 242 -14.72 -1.62 -4.90
C TRP A 242 -14.59 -2.87 -4.04
N ASP A 243 -15.71 -3.55 -3.82
CA ASP A 243 -15.79 -4.86 -3.17
C ASP A 243 -15.68 -5.93 -4.28
N GLU A 244 -14.49 -6.55 -4.40
CA GLU A 244 -14.15 -7.53 -5.43
C GLU A 244 -14.83 -8.88 -5.23
#